data_34a490aaa86e7d0f238ed8211a47dca1
#
_entry.id   34a490aaa86e7d0f238ed8211a47dca1
#
_cell.length_a   1.000
_cell.length_b   1.000
_cell.length_c   1.000
_cell.angle_alpha   90.00
_cell.angle_beta   90.00
_cell.angle_gamma   90.00
#
_symmetry.space_group_name_H-M   'P 1'
#
loop_
_entity.id
_entity.type
_entity.pdbx_description
1 polymer ?
#
loop_
_entity_poly.entity_id
_entity_poly.type
_entity_poly.pdbx_seq_one_letter_code
_entity_poly.pdbx_strand_id
1 'polypeptide(L)' 'MKKFNEYSSFEDKILGTLKRGPCELMTLSHKLKEDIMPVSSMLEHLKVYDKVEMYKEKWQIKRTKKN' A
#
# COMPACT_ATOMS: atom_id res chain seq x y z
N MET A 1 -22.90 -12.03 1.97
CA MET A 1 -22.54 -10.94 2.38
C MET A 1 -21.19 -10.86 2.86
N LYS A 2 -20.53 -9.88 2.58
CA LYS A 2 -19.31 -9.80 2.93
C LYS A 2 -19.10 -8.91 4.03
N LYS A 3 -18.22 -9.14 4.81
CA LYS A 3 -17.96 -8.38 5.81
C LYS A 3 -16.86 -7.53 5.50
N PHE A 4 -16.95 -6.31 5.58
CA PHE A 4 -15.93 -5.48 5.35
C PHE A 4 -15.30 -5.07 6.57
N ASN A 5 -14.00 -4.96 6.76
CA ASN A 5 -13.42 -4.42 7.93
C ASN A 5 -12.64 -3.23 7.46
N GLU A 6 -12.40 -2.27 8.27
CA GLU A 6 -11.70 -1.09 7.90
C GLU A 6 -10.30 -1.35 7.46
N TYR A 7 -9.72 -2.38 8.02
CA TYR A 7 -8.37 -2.75 7.70
C TYR A 7 -8.27 -3.13 6.24
N SER A 8 -9.19 -3.95 5.76
CA SER A 8 -9.19 -4.38 4.40
C SER A 8 -9.42 -3.23 3.46
N SER A 9 -10.30 -2.35 3.83
CA SER A 9 -10.64 -1.20 3.02
C SER A 9 -9.43 -0.29 2.86
N PHE A 10 -8.69 -0.09 3.95
CA PHE A 10 -7.53 0.77 3.93
C PHE A 10 -6.43 0.13 3.07
N GLU A 11 -6.28 -1.17 3.20
CA GLU A 11 -5.32 -1.91 2.42
C GLU A 11 -5.63 -1.75 0.94
N ASP A 12 -6.89 -1.88 0.58
CA ASP A 12 -7.32 -1.76 -0.81
C ASP A 12 -7.05 -0.37 -1.37
N LYS A 13 -7.22 0.65 -0.55
CA LYS A 13 -6.95 2.00 -0.99
C LYS A 13 -5.49 2.17 -1.34
N ILE A 14 -4.62 1.65 -0.49
CA ILE A 14 -3.20 1.76 -0.72
C ILE A 14 -2.80 0.99 -1.97
N LEU A 15 -3.26 -0.23 -2.08
CA LEU A 15 -2.90 -1.05 -3.22
C LEU A 15 -3.44 -0.45 -4.52
N GLY A 16 -4.64 0.08 -4.47
CA GLY A 16 -5.25 0.70 -5.63
C GLY A 16 -4.44 1.89 -6.11
N THR A 17 -3.93 2.68 -5.16
CA THR A 17 -3.14 3.83 -5.52
C THR A 17 -1.80 3.39 -6.12
N LEU A 18 -1.19 2.38 -5.54
CA LEU A 18 0.08 1.89 -6.02
C LEU A 18 -0.04 1.21 -7.37
N LYS A 19 -1.22 0.73 -7.72
CA LYS A 19 -1.40 0.12 -9.02
C LYS A 19 -1.23 1.14 -10.12
N ARG A 20 -1.43 2.42 -9.80
CA ARG A 20 -1.28 3.45 -10.78
C ARG A 20 0.17 3.80 -10.99
N GLY A 21 1.02 3.44 -10.05
CA GLY A 21 2.44 3.71 -10.17
C GLY A 21 3.07 3.83 -8.80
N PRO A 22 4.38 3.73 -8.70
CA PRO A 22 5.06 3.83 -7.42
C PRO A 22 4.85 5.20 -6.79
N CYS A 23 4.79 5.25 -5.48
CA CYS A 23 4.61 6.49 -4.75
C CYS A 23 5.46 6.51 -3.51
N GLU A 24 5.87 7.68 -3.12
CA GLU A 24 6.60 7.86 -1.89
C GLU A 24 5.58 7.86 -0.76
N LEU A 25 6.02 7.61 0.43
CA LEU A 25 5.15 7.57 1.59
C LEU A 25 4.34 8.86 1.75
N MET A 26 4.99 9.99 1.65
CA MET A 26 4.29 11.25 1.82
C MET A 26 3.27 11.46 0.72
N THR A 27 3.61 11.07 -0.49
CA THR A 27 2.70 11.21 -1.61
C THR A 27 1.47 10.33 -1.39
N LEU A 28 1.70 9.11 -0.92
CA LEU A 28 0.61 8.19 -0.67
C LEU A 28 -0.32 8.75 0.40
N SER A 29 0.27 9.22 1.48
CA SER A 29 -0.49 9.76 2.58
C SER A 29 -1.37 10.91 2.07
N HIS A 30 -0.79 11.77 1.26
CA HIS A 30 -1.50 12.91 0.72
C HIS A 30 -2.63 12.48 -0.21
N LYS A 31 -2.37 11.54 -1.11
CA LYS A 31 -3.37 11.08 -2.03
C LYS A 31 -4.53 10.39 -1.33
N LEU A 32 -4.24 9.69 -0.25
CA LEU A 32 -5.26 8.98 0.47
C LEU A 32 -5.92 9.84 1.53
N LYS A 33 -5.37 11.01 1.78
CA LYS A 33 -5.84 11.90 2.80
C LYS A 33 -5.84 11.21 4.15
N GLU A 34 -4.76 10.50 4.42
CA GLU A 34 -4.60 9.79 5.68
C GLU A 34 -3.30 10.23 6.31
N ASP A 35 -3.15 10.01 7.59
CA ASP A 35 -1.93 10.39 8.27
C ASP A 35 -0.81 9.47 7.85
N ILE A 36 0.40 9.95 7.95
CA ILE A 36 1.56 9.17 7.58
C ILE A 36 1.73 7.92 8.40
N MET A 37 1.47 7.99 9.71
CA MET A 37 1.70 6.84 10.57
C MET A 37 0.87 5.62 10.19
N PRO A 38 -0.44 5.73 10.02
CA PRO A 38 -1.21 4.56 9.65
C PRO A 38 -0.84 4.06 8.25
N VAL A 39 -0.49 4.98 7.33
CA VAL A 39 -0.11 4.57 6.00
C VAL A 39 1.21 3.80 6.07
N SER A 40 2.15 4.30 6.85
CA SER A 40 3.43 3.65 7.00
C SER A 40 3.27 2.27 7.63
N SER A 41 2.42 2.16 8.64
CA SER A 41 2.18 0.89 9.30
C SER A 41 1.58 -0.12 8.34
N MET A 42 0.64 0.33 7.53
CA MET A 42 0.01 -0.58 6.59
C MET A 42 0.99 -1.01 5.51
N LEU A 43 1.87 -0.11 5.07
CA LEU A 43 2.85 -0.46 4.07
C LEU A 43 3.83 -1.50 4.60
N GLU A 44 4.22 -1.37 5.86
CA GLU A 44 5.11 -2.34 6.46
C GLU A 44 4.41 -3.69 6.55
N HIS A 45 3.14 -3.67 6.87
CA HIS A 45 2.35 -4.88 6.97
C HIS A 45 2.29 -5.54 5.59
N LEU A 46 2.01 -4.77 4.56
CA LEU A 46 1.91 -5.30 3.21
C LEU A 46 3.25 -5.81 2.71
N LYS A 47 4.31 -5.19 3.18
CA LYS A 47 5.65 -5.60 2.79
C LYS A 47 5.94 -6.98 3.37
N VAL A 48 5.54 -7.20 4.61
CA VAL A 48 5.74 -8.48 5.27
C VAL A 48 5.02 -9.59 4.50
N TYR A 49 3.88 -9.28 3.92
CA TYR A 49 3.14 -10.27 3.17
C TYR A 49 3.49 -10.26 1.68
N ASP A 50 4.59 -9.58 1.35
CA ASP A 50 5.06 -9.54 -0.03
C ASP A 50 4.08 -8.96 -1.03
N LYS A 51 3.28 -8.03 -0.60
CA LYS A 51 2.34 -7.39 -1.50
C LYS A 51 2.91 -6.11 -2.08
N VAL A 52 3.82 -5.47 -1.35
CA VAL A 52 4.46 -4.26 -1.82
C VAL A 52 5.93 -4.31 -1.52
N GLU A 53 6.70 -3.47 -2.16
CA GLU A 53 8.13 -3.40 -1.89
C GLU A 53 8.59 -1.97 -2.08
N MET A 54 9.74 -1.66 -1.53
CA MET A 54 10.30 -0.33 -1.63
C MET A 54 11.35 -0.39 -2.71
N TYR A 55 11.27 0.52 -3.68
CA TYR A 55 12.26 0.56 -4.73
C TYR A 55 12.56 2.01 -5.04
N LYS A 56 13.80 2.39 -4.93
CA LYS A 56 14.24 3.77 -5.16
C LYS A 56 13.42 4.76 -4.37
N GLU A 57 13.26 4.43 -3.09
CA GLU A 57 12.56 5.29 -2.18
C GLU A 57 11.07 5.47 -2.46
N LYS A 58 10.50 4.61 -3.27
CA LYS A 58 9.09 4.67 -3.54
C LYS A 58 8.50 3.30 -3.27
N TRP A 59 7.27 3.28 -2.82
CA TRP A 59 6.59 2.03 -2.59
C TRP A 59 5.90 1.64 -3.87
N GLN A 60 5.91 0.37 -4.17
CA GLN A 60 5.25 -0.12 -5.36
C GLN A 60 4.71 -1.52 -5.12
N ILE A 61 3.82 -1.96 -5.98
CA ILE A 61 3.24 -3.28 -5.87
C ILE A 61 4.34 -4.25 -6.22
N LYS A 62 4.50 -5.27 -5.40
CA LYS A 62 5.56 -6.22 -5.67
C LYS A 62 5.11 -7.16 -6.76
N ARG A 63 5.95 -7.31 -7.82
CA ARG A 63 5.60 -8.19 -8.86
C ARG A 63 6.09 -9.53 -8.54
N THR A 64 5.22 -10.50 -8.56
CA THR A 64 5.58 -11.85 -8.26
C THR A 64 5.84 -12.53 -9.56
N LYS A 65 7.03 -13.08 -9.70
CA LYS A 65 7.34 -13.72 -10.89
C LYS A 65 6.81 -15.07 -10.85
N LYS A 66 6.04 -15.42 -11.80
CA LYS A 66 5.50 -16.69 -11.82
C LYS A 66 6.28 -17.51 -12.68
N ASN A 67 6.59 -18.59 -12.35
CA ASN A 67 7.37 -19.41 -13.26
C ASN A 67 6.65 -20.51 -13.87
#